data_612fec12f4b65a2fba69568db093f427
#
_entry.id   612fec12f4b65a2fba69568db093f427
#
_cell.length_a   1.000
_cell.length_b   1.000
_cell.length_c   1.000
_cell.angle_alpha   90.00
_cell.angle_beta   90.00
_cell.angle_gamma   90.00
#
_symmetry.space_group_name_H-M   'P 1'
#
loop_
_entity.id
_entity.type
_entity.pdbx_description
1 polymer ?
#
loop_
_entity_poly.entity_id
_entity_poly.type
_entity_poly.pdbx_seq_one_letter_code
_entity_poly.pdbx_strand_id
1 'polypeptide(L)'
;AQFRRQRQMCIRDRFRRDITEALEPLAIEMGDTKFIVVDDRDGHIPLVRNKQVDQFITYFTKPKGRKQFAIWLKRYEEYKNLILPILKEHEMPEELMVLAMIESGLNPKAYSRANASGMWQFIYSTGKNYGLKRDWYIDERRDIIKATHAACEYLKDLNEQFDNWYLALAAYNC
;
A
#
# COMPACT_ATOMS: atom_id res chain seq x y z
N ALA A 1 16.64 15.20 22.41
CA ALA A 1 15.67 14.10 22.19
C ALA A 1 14.22 14.58 22.30
N GLN A 2 13.88 15.41 23.28
CA GLN A 2 12.54 15.93 23.53
C GLN A 2 12.04 16.87 22.43
N PHE A 3 12.89 17.76 21.90
CA PHE A 3 12.58 18.66 20.79
C PHE A 3 12.32 17.94 19.44
N ARG A 4 12.98 16.81 19.19
CA ARG A 4 12.67 15.98 18.00
C ARG A 4 11.31 15.31 18.12
N ARG A 5 10.94 14.80 19.30
CA ARG A 5 9.60 14.21 19.53
C ARG A 5 8.48 15.23 19.40
N GLN A 6 8.66 16.46 19.88
CA GLN A 6 7.68 17.53 19.71
C GLN A 6 7.50 17.97 18.25
N ARG A 7 8.58 18.08 17.45
CA ARG A 7 8.47 18.37 16.01
C ARG A 7 7.78 17.26 15.23
N GLN A 8 8.08 15.99 15.54
CA GLN A 8 7.40 14.85 14.91
C GLN A 8 5.92 14.82 15.30
N MET A 9 5.56 15.14 16.53
CA MET A 9 4.17 15.23 16.98
C MET A 9 3.41 16.35 16.27
N CYS A 10 3.98 17.54 16.11
CA CYS A 10 3.36 18.65 15.39
C CYS A 10 3.16 18.38 13.88
N ILE A 11 4.11 17.70 13.24
CA ILE A 11 3.99 17.29 11.84
C ILE A 11 2.90 16.22 11.71
N ARG A 12 2.88 15.26 12.61
CA ARG A 12 1.89 14.18 12.67
C ARG A 12 0.47 14.70 12.87
N ASP A 13 0.28 15.66 13.79
CA ASP A 13 -1.04 16.23 14.08
C ASP A 13 -1.55 17.13 12.93
N ARG A 14 -0.63 17.83 12.24
CA ARG A 14 -0.97 18.61 11.05
C ARG A 14 -1.36 17.70 9.89
N PHE A 15 -0.55 16.69 9.61
CA PHE A 15 -0.81 15.73 8.52
C PHE A 15 -2.10 14.93 8.74
N ARG A 16 -2.38 14.52 9.99
CA ARG A 16 -3.63 13.87 10.37
C ARG A 16 -4.84 14.79 10.15
N ARG A 17 -4.70 16.07 10.48
CA ARG A 17 -5.74 17.09 10.27
C ARG A 17 -5.98 17.34 8.79
N ASP A 18 -4.91 17.53 8.01
CA ASP A 18 -4.98 17.81 6.57
C ASP A 18 -5.63 16.63 5.81
N ILE A 19 -5.32 15.37 6.17
CA ILE A 19 -5.98 14.20 5.59
C ILE A 19 -7.43 14.08 6.04
N THR A 20 -7.73 14.31 7.31
CA THR A 20 -9.11 14.27 7.82
C THR A 20 -9.96 15.33 7.13
N GLU A 21 -9.47 16.56 7.01
CA GLU A 21 -10.13 17.65 6.29
C GLU A 21 -10.26 17.37 4.78
N ALA A 22 -9.28 16.70 4.15
CA ALA A 22 -9.35 16.29 2.75
C ALA A 22 -10.33 15.14 2.50
N LEU A 23 -10.56 14.28 3.49
CA LEU A 23 -11.49 13.16 3.39
C LEU A 23 -12.91 13.50 3.85
N GLU A 24 -13.11 14.56 4.65
CA GLU A 24 -14.44 15.03 5.02
C GLU A 24 -15.35 15.36 3.83
N PRO A 25 -14.88 16.07 2.77
CA PRO A 25 -15.68 16.27 1.56
C PRO A 25 -15.99 14.97 0.83
N LEU A 26 -15.07 14.01 0.82
CA LEU A 26 -15.28 12.69 0.25
C LEU A 26 -16.29 11.88 1.07
N ALA A 27 -16.30 12.01 2.39
CA ALA A 27 -17.29 11.39 3.27
C ALA A 27 -18.68 12.00 3.06
N ILE A 28 -18.78 13.31 2.78
CA ILE A 28 -20.05 14.00 2.49
C ILE A 28 -20.58 13.63 1.11
N GLU A 29 -19.73 13.56 0.08
CA GLU A 29 -20.13 13.05 -1.24
C GLU A 29 -20.43 11.53 -1.23
N MET A 30 -19.89 10.81 -0.27
CA MET A 30 -20.15 9.38 -0.04
C MET A 30 -21.46 9.11 0.66
N GLY A 31 -22.19 10.11 1.12
CA GLY A 31 -23.45 9.99 1.90
C GLY A 31 -24.56 9.24 1.17
N ASP A 32 -24.52 9.13 -0.16
CA ASP A 32 -25.45 8.34 -0.97
C ASP A 32 -24.85 7.01 -1.49
N THR A 33 -23.58 6.73 -1.17
CA THR A 33 -22.92 5.50 -1.60
C THR A 33 -23.16 4.41 -0.56
N LYS A 34 -24.06 3.48 -0.85
CA LYS A 34 -24.23 2.28 -0.02
C LYS A 34 -22.93 1.49 -0.02
N PHE A 35 -22.22 1.53 1.09
CA PHE A 35 -21.10 0.62 1.35
C PHE A 35 -21.68 -0.70 1.84
N ILE A 36 -21.35 -1.77 1.14
CA ILE A 36 -21.65 -3.13 1.59
C ILE A 36 -20.32 -3.70 2.07
N VAL A 37 -20.17 -3.86 3.38
CA VAL A 37 -19.04 -4.59 3.96
C VAL A 37 -19.21 -6.05 3.54
N VAL A 38 -18.23 -6.56 2.81
CA VAL A 38 -18.25 -7.93 2.27
C VAL A 38 -17.47 -8.87 3.19
N ASP A 39 -16.44 -8.35 3.84
CA ASP A 39 -15.59 -9.10 4.76
C ASP A 39 -15.03 -8.11 5.81
N ASP A 40 -15.19 -8.46 7.08
CA ASP A 40 -14.76 -7.63 8.21
C ASP A 40 -14.10 -8.52 9.32
N ARG A 41 -13.44 -9.59 8.91
CA ARG A 41 -12.75 -10.49 9.84
C ARG A 41 -11.60 -9.76 10.55
N ASP A 42 -11.45 -10.05 11.85
CA ASP A 42 -10.34 -9.53 12.65
C ASP A 42 -8.98 -9.83 12.00
N GLY A 43 -8.11 -8.82 11.95
CA GLY A 43 -6.77 -8.92 11.37
C GLY A 43 -6.72 -8.82 9.84
N HIS A 44 -7.84 -8.55 9.19
CA HIS A 44 -7.95 -8.32 7.74
C HIS A 44 -8.28 -6.86 7.41
N ILE A 45 -7.99 -6.45 6.18
CA ILE A 45 -8.46 -5.17 5.67
C ILE A 45 -9.93 -5.35 5.28
N PRO A 46 -10.88 -4.58 5.87
CA PRO A 46 -12.29 -4.71 5.55
C PRO A 46 -12.55 -4.53 4.05
N LEU A 47 -13.29 -5.42 3.43
CA LEU A 47 -13.65 -5.32 2.03
C LEU A 47 -14.99 -4.62 1.87
N VAL A 48 -14.99 -3.49 1.17
CA VAL A 48 -16.16 -2.65 0.95
C VAL A 48 -16.53 -2.66 -0.53
N ARG A 49 -17.80 -2.87 -0.85
CA ARG A 49 -18.31 -2.76 -2.22
C ARG A 49 -19.05 -1.45 -2.41
N ASN A 50 -18.68 -0.71 -3.45
CA ASN A 50 -19.30 0.54 -3.86
C ASN A 50 -19.28 0.69 -5.38
N LYS A 51 -19.83 1.77 -5.90
CA LYS A 51 -19.89 2.05 -7.34
C LYS A 51 -18.52 2.07 -8.01
N GLN A 52 -17.51 2.59 -7.35
CA GLN A 52 -16.14 2.65 -7.85
C GLN A 52 -15.54 1.23 -7.96
N VAL A 53 -15.73 0.40 -6.95
CA VAL A 53 -15.31 -1.02 -6.99
C VAL A 53 -15.99 -1.76 -8.14
N ASP A 54 -17.30 -1.56 -8.35
CA ASP A 54 -18.04 -2.17 -9.47
C ASP A 54 -17.51 -1.72 -10.83
N GLN A 55 -17.06 -0.46 -10.95
CA GLN A 55 -16.40 0.04 -12.18
C GLN A 55 -15.07 -0.69 -12.44
N PHE A 56 -14.23 -0.89 -11.41
CA PHE A 56 -12.99 -1.63 -11.56
C PHE A 56 -13.21 -3.12 -11.83
N ILE A 57 -14.18 -3.76 -11.19
CA ILE A 57 -14.60 -5.14 -11.51
C ILE A 57 -14.98 -5.22 -13.00
N THR A 58 -15.81 -4.29 -13.46
CA THR A 58 -16.22 -4.22 -14.87
C THR A 58 -15.03 -4.01 -15.81
N TYR A 59 -14.07 -3.14 -15.43
CA TYR A 59 -12.87 -2.91 -16.23
C TYR A 59 -12.02 -4.18 -16.36
N PHE A 60 -11.75 -4.87 -15.24
CA PHE A 60 -10.91 -6.07 -15.22
C PHE A 60 -11.59 -7.30 -15.85
N THR A 61 -12.90 -7.29 -16.02
CA THR A 61 -13.63 -8.35 -16.76
C THR A 61 -13.66 -8.13 -18.26
N LYS A 62 -13.41 -6.89 -18.75
CA LYS A 62 -13.32 -6.59 -20.19
C LYS A 62 -11.97 -7.07 -20.79
N PRO A 63 -11.90 -7.32 -22.13
CA PRO A 63 -10.72 -7.94 -22.76
C PRO A 63 -9.39 -7.26 -22.45
N LYS A 64 -9.34 -5.91 -22.43
CA LYS A 64 -8.11 -5.15 -22.15
C LYS A 64 -7.66 -5.30 -20.69
N GLY A 65 -8.55 -5.05 -19.76
CA GLY A 65 -8.25 -5.17 -18.31
C GLY A 65 -7.99 -6.61 -17.92
N ARG A 66 -8.74 -7.56 -18.48
CA ARG A 66 -8.57 -9.00 -18.23
C ARG A 66 -7.17 -9.50 -18.59
N LYS A 67 -6.60 -9.06 -19.72
CA LYS A 67 -5.23 -9.43 -20.10
C LYS A 67 -4.21 -8.94 -19.05
N GLN A 68 -4.35 -7.70 -18.63
CA GLN A 68 -3.47 -7.11 -17.62
C GLN A 68 -3.62 -7.83 -16.28
N PHE A 69 -4.85 -8.08 -15.85
CA PHE A 69 -5.12 -8.77 -14.58
C PHE A 69 -4.61 -10.22 -14.59
N ALA A 70 -4.71 -10.92 -15.72
CA ALA A 70 -4.15 -12.27 -15.86
C ALA A 70 -2.62 -12.30 -15.68
N ILE A 71 -1.90 -11.25 -16.14
CA ILE A 71 -0.45 -11.12 -15.89
C ILE A 71 -0.19 -10.92 -14.40
N TRP A 72 -0.98 -10.09 -13.72
CA TRP A 72 -0.87 -9.84 -12.29
C TRP A 72 -1.13 -11.10 -11.47
N LEU A 73 -2.18 -11.85 -11.80
CA LEU A 73 -2.50 -13.13 -11.14
C LEU A 73 -1.39 -14.17 -11.32
N LYS A 74 -0.79 -14.25 -12.53
CA LYS A 74 0.36 -15.12 -12.75
C LYS A 74 1.54 -14.77 -11.83
N ARG A 75 1.86 -13.47 -11.70
CA ARG A 75 2.92 -13.01 -10.80
C ARG A 75 2.55 -13.19 -9.33
N TYR A 76 1.28 -13.05 -8.98
CA TYR A 76 0.80 -13.35 -7.63
C TYR A 76 1.12 -14.81 -7.27
N GLU A 77 0.79 -15.76 -8.13
CA GLU A 77 1.11 -17.17 -7.92
C GLU A 77 2.62 -17.42 -7.83
N GLU A 78 3.42 -16.69 -8.62
CA GLU A 78 4.88 -16.80 -8.64
C GLU A 78 5.51 -16.31 -7.32
N TYR A 79 4.99 -15.22 -6.75
CA TYR A 79 5.63 -14.55 -5.61
C TYR A 79 4.94 -14.77 -4.27
N LYS A 80 3.72 -15.29 -4.22
CA LYS A 80 2.97 -15.47 -2.96
C LYS A 80 3.74 -16.28 -1.90
N ASN A 81 4.46 -17.32 -2.31
CA ASN A 81 5.23 -18.16 -1.39
C ASN A 81 6.48 -17.46 -0.81
N LEU A 82 6.90 -16.33 -1.39
CA LEU A 82 7.97 -15.49 -0.85
C LEU A 82 7.41 -14.36 0.01
N ILE A 83 6.29 -13.76 -0.38
CA ILE A 83 5.74 -12.56 0.24
C ILE A 83 4.84 -12.88 1.44
N LEU A 84 3.89 -13.83 1.30
CA LEU A 84 2.93 -14.12 2.37
C LEU A 84 3.58 -14.58 3.69
N PRO A 85 4.66 -15.39 3.70
CA PRO A 85 5.34 -15.71 4.94
C PRO A 85 5.92 -14.48 5.65
N ILE A 86 6.43 -13.50 4.90
CA ILE A 86 6.98 -12.26 5.45
C ILE A 86 5.86 -11.39 6.02
N LEU A 87 4.74 -11.24 5.31
CA LEU A 87 3.56 -10.54 5.85
C LEU A 87 3.11 -11.18 7.17
N LYS A 88 3.02 -12.48 7.21
CA LYS A 88 2.65 -13.24 8.42
C LYS A 88 3.66 -13.06 9.56
N GLU A 89 4.96 -13.06 9.27
CA GLU A 89 6.02 -12.81 10.24
C GLU A 89 5.88 -11.44 10.93
N HIS A 90 5.47 -10.43 10.15
CA HIS A 90 5.22 -9.07 10.63
C HIS A 90 3.80 -8.86 11.17
N GLU A 91 2.97 -9.91 11.27
CA GLU A 91 1.55 -9.85 11.71
C GLU A 91 0.70 -8.91 10.83
N MET A 92 1.03 -8.86 9.53
CA MET A 92 0.37 -8.00 8.55
C MET A 92 -0.74 -8.74 7.79
N PRO A 93 -1.84 -8.04 7.42
CA PRO A 93 -2.88 -8.59 6.57
C PRO A 93 -2.32 -9.10 5.23
N GLU A 94 -2.74 -10.30 4.81
CA GLU A 94 -2.30 -10.90 3.53
C GLU A 94 -2.75 -10.07 2.32
N GLU A 95 -3.83 -9.30 2.45
CA GLU A 95 -4.38 -8.39 1.45
C GLU A 95 -3.37 -7.32 1.03
N LEU A 96 -2.36 -7.01 1.85
CA LEU A 96 -1.29 -6.08 1.51
C LEU A 96 -0.46 -6.53 0.30
N MET A 97 -0.45 -7.82 -0.03
CA MET A 97 0.13 -8.27 -1.30
C MET A 97 -0.59 -7.68 -2.52
N VAL A 98 -1.89 -7.37 -2.39
CA VAL A 98 -2.66 -6.68 -3.44
C VAL A 98 -2.21 -5.22 -3.60
N LEU A 99 -1.72 -4.56 -2.54
CA LEU A 99 -1.11 -3.23 -2.67
C LEU A 99 0.09 -3.28 -3.62
N ALA A 100 1.03 -4.22 -3.46
CA ALA A 100 2.15 -4.41 -4.38
C ALA A 100 1.70 -4.72 -5.81
N MET A 101 0.55 -5.39 -5.96
CA MET A 101 -0.07 -5.62 -7.27
C MET A 101 -0.56 -4.32 -7.90
N ILE A 102 -1.15 -3.42 -7.14
CA ILE A 102 -1.62 -2.11 -7.62
C ILE A 102 -0.44 -1.21 -7.97
N GLU A 103 0.60 -1.19 -7.13
CA GLU A 103 1.79 -0.35 -7.29
C GLU A 103 2.59 -0.67 -8.55
N SER A 104 2.83 -1.93 -8.84
CA SER A 104 3.74 -2.34 -9.92
C SER A 104 3.23 -3.48 -10.79
N GLY A 105 2.05 -4.03 -10.50
CA GLY A 105 1.62 -5.32 -11.04
C GLY A 105 2.51 -6.47 -10.57
N LEU A 106 3.02 -6.41 -9.33
CA LEU A 106 3.99 -7.37 -8.76
C LEU A 106 5.25 -7.51 -9.63
N ASN A 107 5.78 -6.39 -10.14
CA ASN A 107 6.97 -6.38 -10.97
C ASN A 107 8.20 -5.88 -10.19
N PRO A 108 9.16 -6.73 -9.83
CA PRO A 108 10.35 -6.32 -9.08
C PRO A 108 11.27 -5.38 -9.87
N LYS A 109 11.12 -5.31 -11.20
CA LYS A 109 11.89 -4.42 -12.07
C LYS A 109 11.17 -3.14 -12.42
N ALA A 110 10.00 -2.87 -11.81
CA ALA A 110 9.25 -1.66 -12.09
C ALA A 110 10.03 -0.41 -11.69
N TYR A 111 9.89 0.63 -12.51
CA TYR A 111 10.49 1.93 -12.27
C TYR A 111 9.55 3.02 -12.75
N SER A 112 9.20 3.96 -11.88
CA SER A 112 8.25 5.04 -12.19
C SER A 112 8.96 6.33 -12.61
N ARG A 113 8.20 7.27 -13.20
CA ARG A 113 8.69 8.62 -13.52
C ARG A 113 9.09 9.41 -12.27
N ALA A 114 8.51 9.09 -11.12
CA ALA A 114 8.85 9.68 -9.83
C ALA A 114 10.05 8.99 -9.14
N ASN A 115 10.81 8.17 -9.88
CA ASN A 115 11.96 7.41 -9.36
C ASN A 115 11.61 6.38 -8.28
N ALA A 116 10.34 5.98 -8.17
CA ALA A 116 9.97 4.83 -7.37
C ALA A 116 10.41 3.54 -8.06
N SER A 117 10.87 2.55 -7.31
CA SER A 117 11.47 1.34 -7.85
C SER A 117 11.01 0.09 -7.11
N GLY A 118 10.98 -1.03 -7.84
CA GLY A 118 10.69 -2.35 -7.32
C GLY A 118 9.21 -2.66 -7.20
N MET A 119 8.93 -3.80 -6.60
CA MET A 119 7.57 -4.34 -6.48
C MET A 119 6.66 -3.42 -5.65
N TRP A 120 7.19 -2.85 -4.57
CA TRP A 120 6.52 -1.98 -3.60
C TRP A 120 6.62 -0.49 -3.94
N GLN A 121 7.24 -0.13 -5.07
CA GLN A 121 7.39 1.25 -5.57
C GLN A 121 7.96 2.24 -4.54
N PHE A 122 8.95 1.81 -3.76
CA PHE A 122 9.65 2.73 -2.87
C PHE A 122 10.34 3.86 -3.62
N ILE A 123 10.14 5.12 -3.20
CA ILE A 123 11.05 6.21 -3.52
C ILE A 123 12.34 6.05 -2.70
N TYR A 124 13.44 6.66 -3.15
CA TYR A 124 14.74 6.45 -2.52
C TYR A 124 14.79 6.84 -1.05
N SER A 125 14.24 8.01 -0.70
CA SER A 125 14.24 8.53 0.67
C SER A 125 13.48 7.60 1.62
N THR A 126 12.28 7.17 1.24
CA THR A 126 11.47 6.27 2.05
C THR A 126 12.15 4.89 2.17
N GLY A 127 12.63 4.31 1.08
CA GLY A 127 13.32 3.02 1.13
C GLY A 127 14.56 3.06 2.03
N LYS A 128 15.35 4.15 1.99
CA LYS A 128 16.49 4.35 2.87
C LYS A 128 16.10 4.41 4.36
N ASN A 129 14.98 5.05 4.68
CA ASN A 129 14.49 5.13 6.06
C ASN A 129 14.13 3.76 6.64
N TYR A 130 13.72 2.83 5.77
CA TYR A 130 13.40 1.44 6.11
C TYR A 130 14.51 0.45 5.70
N GLY A 131 15.78 0.92 5.70
CA GLY A 131 16.97 0.08 5.61
C GLY A 131 17.36 -0.38 4.20
N LEU A 132 16.64 0.02 3.14
CA LEU A 132 16.96 -0.37 1.77
C LEU A 132 18.15 0.43 1.24
N LYS A 133 19.21 -0.27 0.87
CA LYS A 133 20.44 0.31 0.32
C LYS A 133 20.31 0.52 -1.18
N ARG A 134 20.95 1.59 -1.65
CA ARG A 134 21.13 1.85 -3.07
C ARG A 134 22.53 2.44 -3.29
N ASP A 135 23.27 1.83 -4.17
CA ASP A 135 24.54 2.33 -4.67
C ASP A 135 24.60 2.23 -6.21
N TRP A 136 25.81 2.29 -6.78
CA TRP A 136 26.00 2.19 -8.23
C TRP A 136 25.66 0.80 -8.80
N TYR A 137 25.79 -0.26 -8.00
CA TYR A 137 25.64 -1.66 -8.44
C TYR A 137 24.35 -2.29 -7.96
N ILE A 138 23.83 -1.84 -6.81
CA ILE A 138 22.72 -2.47 -6.11
C ILE A 138 21.62 -1.45 -5.82
N ASP A 139 20.37 -1.86 -6.05
CA ASP A 139 19.17 -1.15 -5.60
C ASP A 139 18.23 -2.15 -4.90
N GLU A 140 18.32 -2.21 -3.56
CA GLU A 140 17.57 -3.16 -2.74
C GLU A 140 16.05 -2.95 -2.76
N ARG A 141 15.56 -1.83 -3.29
CA ARG A 141 14.13 -1.63 -3.54
C ARG A 141 13.58 -2.64 -4.56
N ARG A 142 14.46 -3.28 -5.35
CA ARG A 142 14.14 -4.33 -6.32
C ARG A 142 14.31 -5.74 -5.76
N ASP A 143 14.89 -5.87 -4.59
CA ASP A 143 14.98 -7.14 -3.86
C ASP A 143 13.61 -7.44 -3.25
N ILE A 144 13.00 -8.55 -3.66
CA ILE A 144 11.62 -8.90 -3.26
C ILE A 144 11.52 -9.06 -1.74
N ILE A 145 12.48 -9.75 -1.14
CA ILE A 145 12.46 -10.09 0.29
C ILE A 145 12.70 -8.83 1.12
N LYS A 146 13.82 -8.12 0.85
CA LYS A 146 14.16 -6.91 1.61
C LYS A 146 13.11 -5.81 1.47
N ALA A 147 12.62 -5.59 0.23
CA ALA A 147 11.59 -4.60 -0.01
C ALA A 147 10.25 -4.97 0.64
N THR A 148 9.94 -6.27 0.80
CA THR A 148 8.74 -6.70 1.51
C THR A 148 8.86 -6.46 3.01
N HIS A 149 9.99 -6.78 3.64
CA HIS A 149 10.23 -6.44 5.05
C HIS A 149 10.11 -4.92 5.29
N ALA A 150 10.76 -4.12 4.44
CA ALA A 150 10.69 -2.65 4.52
C ALA A 150 9.24 -2.13 4.34
N ALA A 151 8.46 -2.75 3.45
CA ALA A 151 7.06 -2.38 3.25
C ALA A 151 6.19 -2.71 4.46
N CYS A 152 6.43 -3.85 5.12
CA CYS A 152 5.75 -4.21 6.36
C CYS A 152 6.01 -3.17 7.45
N GLU A 153 7.28 -2.80 7.67
CA GLU A 153 7.65 -1.79 8.68
C GLU A 153 7.01 -0.43 8.37
N TYR A 154 7.07 0.01 7.11
CA TYR A 154 6.47 1.28 6.69
C TYR A 154 4.95 1.29 6.87
N LEU A 155 4.26 0.23 6.42
CA LEU A 155 2.81 0.11 6.57
C LEU A 155 2.38 -0.03 8.03
N LYS A 156 3.20 -0.67 8.87
CA LYS A 156 2.97 -0.75 10.30
C LYS A 156 3.02 0.65 10.94
N ASP A 157 4.07 1.43 10.65
CA ASP A 157 4.19 2.81 11.13
C ASP A 157 2.98 3.67 10.70
N LEU A 158 2.54 3.52 9.44
CA LEU A 158 1.36 4.22 8.94
C LEU A 158 0.08 3.77 9.65
N ASN A 159 -0.10 2.46 9.85
CA ASN A 159 -1.27 1.96 10.54
C ASN A 159 -1.31 2.37 12.01
N GLU A 160 -0.17 2.35 12.70
CA GLU A 160 -0.04 2.86 14.07
C GLU A 160 -0.32 4.37 14.16
N GLN A 161 0.05 5.13 13.11
CA GLN A 161 -0.20 6.56 13.05
C GLN A 161 -1.69 6.90 12.87
N PHE A 162 -2.40 6.16 12.03
CA PHE A 162 -3.77 6.48 11.62
C PHE A 162 -4.82 5.61 12.31
N ASP A 163 -4.42 4.48 12.92
CA ASP A 163 -5.32 3.48 13.50
C ASP A 163 -6.44 3.04 12.53
N ASN A 164 -6.08 3.01 11.23
CA ASN A 164 -7.03 2.68 10.16
C ASN A 164 -6.30 2.27 8.88
N TRP A 165 -6.55 1.07 8.37
CA TRP A 165 -5.91 0.55 7.17
C TRP A 165 -6.19 1.37 5.91
N TYR A 166 -7.39 1.90 5.73
CA TYR A 166 -7.69 2.71 4.55
C TYR A 166 -6.88 4.01 4.53
N LEU A 167 -6.71 4.65 5.69
CA LEU A 167 -5.89 5.84 5.84
C LEU A 167 -4.40 5.52 5.68
N ALA A 168 -3.93 4.40 6.22
CA ALA A 168 -2.56 3.92 6.05
C ALA A 168 -2.24 3.67 4.57
N LEU A 169 -3.13 3.00 3.83
CA LEU A 169 -2.98 2.75 2.40
C LEU A 169 -3.04 4.04 1.56
N ALA A 170 -3.90 4.99 1.93
CA ALA A 170 -3.93 6.30 1.29
C ALA A 170 -2.62 7.08 1.53
N ALA A 171 -2.09 7.06 2.75
CA ALA A 171 -0.84 7.71 3.11
C ALA A 171 0.40 7.06 2.45
N TYR A 172 0.35 5.75 2.18
CA TYR A 172 1.40 5.07 1.42
C TYR A 172 1.57 5.65 0.01
N ASN A 173 0.49 6.15 -0.60
CA ASN A 173 0.46 6.72 -1.96
C ASN A 173 0.79 8.23 -2.00
N CYS A 174 0.98 8.89 -0.87
CA CYS A 174 1.35 10.32 -0.80
C CYS A 174 2.87 10.50 -0.70
#